data_d8fab1e7e368131b426d76c391587e54
#
_entry.id   d8fab1e7e368131b426d76c391587e54
#
_cell.length_a   1.000
_cell.length_b   1.000
_cell.length_c   1.000
_cell.angle_alpha   90.00
_cell.angle_beta   90.00
_cell.angle_gamma   90.00
#
_symmetry.space_group_name_H-M   'P 1'
#
loop_
_entity.id
_entity.type
_entity.pdbx_description
1 polymer ?
#
loop_
_entity_poly.entity_id
_entity_poly.type
_entity_poly.pdbx_seq_one_letter_code
_entity_poly.pdbx_strand_id
1 'polypeptide(L)'
;MKPPIHQPYIGGKGGVDIGLKPIEEKAWLEVDDKFNEEILLKKNLYKHRKAEVFISSHVSRNIQQDTLNKILGYMDKFYPSSYNIQSEYVEVFQSGDVYKYDDFENPLELASLIVQEDLVLMHPEENVFKLEAASLCAPTRWSLQEKFQQSLSDIHAGVPGYKQKIDSRVNKIFLNLPPNRIFERFNWSIFDSPKLFQPISSKSLVEIENIEPESLYLRVERQTIRLLDNHKTVLFTVRVHSDPITSILNHKQSIIDLLKAIQNLGDDMKNYKVIKPFESNLKQWLKSKIEHE
;
A
#
# COMPACT_ATOMS: atom_id res chain seq x y z
N MET A 1 -19.43 -12.87 6.97
CA MET A 1 -18.01 -12.46 6.89
C MET A 1 -17.80 -11.22 7.75
N LYS A 2 -16.60 -11.02 8.30
CA LYS A 2 -16.28 -9.75 8.98
C LYS A 2 -16.16 -8.65 7.92
N PRO A 3 -16.58 -7.40 8.23
CA PRO A 3 -16.37 -6.28 7.29
C PRO A 3 -14.87 -5.99 7.13
N PRO A 4 -14.48 -5.32 6.03
CA PRO A 4 -13.10 -4.86 5.88
C PRO A 4 -12.68 -3.98 7.05
N ILE A 5 -11.43 -4.14 7.52
CA ILE A 5 -10.87 -3.34 8.62
C ILE A 5 -10.87 -1.86 8.25
N HIS A 6 -10.53 -1.54 7.00
CA HIS A 6 -10.46 -0.18 6.50
C HIS A 6 -11.51 0.04 5.40
N GLN A 7 -12.31 1.07 5.56
CA GLN A 7 -13.37 1.44 4.62
C GLN A 7 -13.26 2.93 4.25
N PRO A 8 -12.24 3.32 3.45
CA PRO A 8 -11.97 4.73 3.14
C PRO A 8 -13.06 5.40 2.28
N TYR A 9 -13.96 4.62 1.70
CA TYR A 9 -15.12 5.09 0.94
C TYR A 9 -16.31 5.53 1.83
N ILE A 10 -16.23 5.36 3.15
CA ILE A 10 -17.29 5.80 4.09
C ILE A 10 -17.60 7.28 3.88
N GLY A 11 -18.90 7.61 3.91
CA GLY A 11 -19.41 8.95 3.60
C GLY A 11 -19.39 9.28 2.10
N GLY A 12 -19.25 8.27 1.23
CA GLY A 12 -19.25 8.46 -0.22
C GLY A 12 -17.99 9.12 -0.76
N LYS A 13 -16.85 8.98 -0.05
CA LYS A 13 -15.58 9.59 -0.47
C LYS A 13 -15.02 8.91 -1.69
N GLY A 14 -14.92 9.67 -2.78
CA GLY A 14 -14.28 9.28 -4.04
C GLY A 14 -13.37 10.40 -4.53
N GLY A 15 -12.43 10.06 -5.42
CA GLY A 15 -11.57 11.04 -6.06
C GLY A 15 -10.16 11.17 -5.45
N VAL A 16 -9.41 12.15 -5.96
CA VAL A 16 -8.02 12.43 -5.55
C VAL A 16 -8.03 13.40 -4.39
N ASP A 17 -7.59 12.93 -3.23
CA ASP A 17 -7.39 13.75 -2.04
C ASP A 17 -6.03 13.40 -1.41
N ILE A 18 -5.38 14.37 -0.78
CA ILE A 18 -4.16 14.14 0.00
C ILE A 18 -4.51 13.28 1.22
N GLY A 19 -5.58 13.59 1.92
CA GLY A 19 -6.19 12.80 2.98
C GLY A 19 -5.28 12.43 4.16
N LEU A 20 -4.13 13.11 4.31
CA LEU A 20 -3.16 12.82 5.36
C LEU A 20 -3.70 13.18 6.75
N LYS A 21 -3.59 12.23 7.67
CA LYS A 21 -3.92 12.40 9.09
C LYS A 21 -2.76 11.98 9.95
N PRO A 22 -2.41 12.70 11.02
CA PRO A 22 -1.42 12.24 11.98
C PRO A 22 -1.95 11.02 12.73
N ILE A 23 -1.06 10.07 13.00
CA ILE A 23 -1.34 8.89 13.82
C ILE A 23 -0.33 8.75 14.95
N GLU A 24 -0.71 7.99 15.98
CA GLU A 24 0.21 7.62 17.05
C GLU A 24 1.23 6.59 16.56
N GLU A 25 2.41 6.56 17.17
CA GLU A 25 3.48 5.64 16.79
C GLU A 25 3.02 4.18 16.81
N LYS A 26 2.26 3.76 17.82
CA LYS A 26 1.76 2.37 17.94
C LYS A 26 0.87 1.91 16.78
N ALA A 27 0.34 2.84 15.99
CA ALA A 27 -0.50 2.55 14.83
C ALA A 27 0.28 2.57 13.51
N TRP A 28 1.63 2.60 13.55
CA TRP A 28 2.43 2.74 12.34
C TRP A 28 2.33 1.54 11.41
N LEU A 29 2.71 0.34 11.89
CA LEU A 29 2.70 -0.89 11.13
C LEU A 29 1.63 -1.83 11.66
N GLU A 30 1.05 -2.65 10.77
CA GLU A 30 -0.01 -3.58 11.10
C GLU A 30 0.51 -5.03 11.06
N VAL A 31 0.21 -5.79 12.09
CA VAL A 31 0.42 -7.24 12.13
C VAL A 31 -0.92 -7.90 12.35
N ASP A 32 -1.39 -8.69 11.39
CA ASP A 32 -2.70 -9.33 11.42
C ASP A 32 -2.64 -10.84 11.17
N ASP A 33 -3.80 -11.48 11.06
CA ASP A 33 -3.93 -12.92 10.85
C ASP A 33 -3.46 -13.42 9.47
N LYS A 34 -3.25 -12.52 8.49
CA LYS A 34 -2.69 -12.83 7.16
C LYS A 34 -1.17 -12.79 7.12
N PHE A 35 -0.50 -12.49 8.24
CA PHE A 35 0.95 -12.29 8.29
C PHE A 35 1.73 -13.43 7.62
N ASN A 36 1.47 -14.68 8.01
CA ASN A 36 2.21 -15.82 7.48
C ASN A 36 2.02 -16.01 5.97
N GLU A 37 0.79 -15.84 5.48
CA GLU A 37 0.47 -15.96 4.06
C GLU A 37 1.23 -14.88 3.26
N GLU A 38 1.22 -13.65 3.75
CA GLU A 38 1.82 -12.51 3.04
C GLU A 38 3.36 -12.52 3.11
N ILE A 39 3.95 -12.90 4.24
CA ILE A 39 5.40 -13.10 4.32
C ILE A 39 5.85 -14.26 3.41
N LEU A 40 5.08 -15.34 3.34
CA LEU A 40 5.38 -16.43 2.39
C LEU A 40 5.30 -15.95 0.94
N LEU A 41 4.32 -15.12 0.60
CA LEU A 41 4.24 -14.49 -0.72
C LEU A 41 5.48 -13.64 -1.00
N LYS A 42 5.90 -12.78 -0.08
CA LYS A 42 7.12 -11.97 -0.22
C LYS A 42 8.36 -12.83 -0.44
N LYS A 43 8.56 -13.86 0.39
CA LYS A 43 9.68 -14.82 0.24
C LYS A 43 9.69 -15.47 -1.15
N ASN A 44 8.54 -15.90 -1.65
CA ASN A 44 8.42 -16.48 -2.98
C ASN A 44 8.73 -15.47 -4.10
N LEU A 45 8.27 -14.23 -3.97
CA LEU A 45 8.57 -13.17 -4.92
C LEU A 45 10.06 -12.82 -4.92
N TYR A 46 10.69 -12.70 -3.76
CA TYR A 46 12.14 -12.49 -3.65
C TYR A 46 12.95 -13.63 -4.26
N LYS A 47 12.50 -14.87 -4.08
CA LYS A 47 13.18 -16.04 -4.63
C LYS A 47 13.10 -16.12 -6.16
N HIS A 48 11.95 -15.79 -6.75
CA HIS A 48 11.67 -16.08 -8.16
C HIS A 48 11.53 -14.83 -9.04
N ARG A 49 11.27 -13.66 -8.45
CA ARG A 49 10.96 -12.40 -9.14
C ARG A 49 11.62 -11.19 -8.46
N LYS A 50 12.78 -11.37 -7.83
CA LYS A 50 13.44 -10.31 -7.04
C LYS A 50 13.57 -9.00 -7.83
N ALA A 51 13.99 -9.06 -9.09
CA ALA A 51 14.14 -7.87 -9.93
C ALA A 51 12.84 -7.09 -10.17
N GLU A 52 11.68 -7.70 -9.92
CA GLU A 52 10.39 -7.01 -10.09
C GLU A 52 9.87 -6.39 -8.78
N VAL A 53 10.36 -6.88 -7.64
CA VAL A 53 9.84 -6.48 -6.31
C VAL A 53 10.84 -5.72 -5.47
N PHE A 54 12.11 -5.70 -5.86
CA PHE A 54 13.17 -5.00 -5.13
C PHE A 54 14.07 -4.21 -6.07
N ILE A 55 14.36 -2.97 -5.69
CA ILE A 55 15.32 -2.12 -6.38
C ILE A 55 15.97 -1.14 -5.38
N SER A 56 17.24 -0.82 -5.58
CA SER A 56 17.94 0.17 -4.76
C SER A 56 19.07 0.84 -5.53
N SER A 57 19.32 2.13 -5.25
CA SER A 57 20.51 2.84 -5.70
C SER A 57 21.71 2.55 -4.79
N HIS A 58 22.92 2.85 -5.28
CA HIS A 58 24.15 2.67 -4.48
C HIS A 58 24.22 3.58 -3.25
N VAL A 59 23.60 4.76 -3.32
CA VAL A 59 23.60 5.73 -2.20
C VAL A 59 22.61 5.38 -1.09
N SER A 60 21.74 4.40 -1.31
CA SER A 60 20.65 4.12 -0.37
C SER A 60 21.01 3.21 0.81
N ARG A 61 22.19 2.55 0.85
CA ARG A 61 22.50 1.51 1.86
C ARG A 61 22.37 2.00 3.32
N ASN A 62 22.92 3.14 3.65
CA ASN A 62 22.81 3.69 5.02
C ASN A 62 21.36 4.03 5.37
N ILE A 63 20.61 4.54 4.38
CA ILE A 63 19.19 4.86 4.54
C ILE A 63 18.37 3.57 4.75
N GLN A 64 18.74 2.49 4.04
CA GLN A 64 18.12 1.18 4.25
C GLN A 64 18.42 0.63 5.65
N GLN A 65 19.66 0.79 6.15
CA GLN A 65 20.03 0.37 7.50
C GLN A 65 19.23 1.13 8.56
N ASP A 66 19.08 2.45 8.42
CA ASP A 66 18.27 3.23 9.34
C ASP A 66 16.79 2.84 9.29
N THR A 67 16.30 2.48 8.11
CA THR A 67 14.94 1.94 7.94
C THR A 67 14.77 0.62 8.69
N LEU A 68 15.69 -0.32 8.51
CA LEU A 68 15.69 -1.60 9.23
C LEU A 68 15.73 -1.37 10.75
N ASN A 69 16.65 -0.55 11.24
CA ASN A 69 16.78 -0.23 12.67
C ASN A 69 15.50 0.38 13.23
N LYS A 70 14.84 1.26 12.48
CA LYS A 70 13.58 1.89 12.87
C LYS A 70 12.44 0.88 12.95
N ILE A 71 12.37 -0.07 12.00
CA ILE A 71 11.37 -1.14 12.01
C ILE A 71 11.64 -2.12 13.14
N LEU A 72 12.88 -2.57 13.34
CA LEU A 72 13.24 -3.45 14.44
C LEU A 72 12.90 -2.82 15.80
N GLY A 73 13.28 -1.56 16.02
CA GLY A 73 12.94 -0.85 17.27
C GLY A 73 11.42 -0.69 17.47
N TYR A 74 10.66 -0.55 16.40
CA TYR A 74 9.20 -0.54 16.48
C TYR A 74 8.62 -1.92 16.84
N MET A 75 9.12 -3.01 16.22
CA MET A 75 8.68 -4.37 16.53
C MET A 75 9.03 -4.77 17.95
N ASP A 76 10.22 -4.45 18.41
CA ASP A 76 10.64 -4.69 19.79
C ASP A 76 9.71 -3.98 20.80
N LYS A 77 9.37 -2.73 20.52
CA LYS A 77 8.56 -1.89 21.41
C LYS A 77 7.07 -2.29 21.44
N PHE A 78 6.47 -2.59 20.28
CA PHE A 78 5.02 -2.76 20.18
C PHE A 78 4.56 -4.20 19.94
N TYR A 79 5.48 -5.09 19.51
CA TYR A 79 5.22 -6.50 19.25
C TYR A 79 6.23 -7.45 19.89
N PRO A 80 6.64 -7.24 21.19
CA PRO A 80 7.69 -8.02 21.82
C PRO A 80 7.35 -9.52 21.97
N SER A 81 6.07 -9.88 21.91
CA SER A 81 5.62 -11.28 21.90
C SER A 81 5.68 -11.95 20.53
N SER A 82 5.95 -11.19 19.47
CA SER A 82 5.96 -11.68 18.09
C SER A 82 7.36 -11.70 17.48
N TYR A 83 8.32 -10.98 18.09
CA TYR A 83 9.68 -10.87 17.61
C TYR A 83 10.70 -11.04 18.74
N ASN A 84 11.82 -11.74 18.45
CA ASN A 84 13.01 -11.77 19.28
C ASN A 84 14.15 -11.10 18.50
N ILE A 85 14.56 -9.92 18.94
CA ILE A 85 15.53 -9.07 18.24
C ILE A 85 16.83 -9.09 19.02
N GLN A 86 17.90 -9.63 18.42
CA GLN A 86 19.23 -9.76 19.00
C GLN A 86 20.24 -8.94 18.19
N SER A 87 21.49 -8.86 18.65
CA SER A 87 22.56 -8.11 17.97
C SER A 87 22.91 -8.67 16.58
N GLU A 88 22.67 -9.96 16.34
CA GLU A 88 23.11 -10.66 15.12
C GLU A 88 21.95 -11.14 14.24
N TYR A 89 20.74 -11.25 14.82
CA TYR A 89 19.60 -11.81 14.12
C TYR A 89 18.26 -11.27 14.63
N VAL A 90 17.23 -11.44 13.84
CA VAL A 90 15.82 -11.31 14.26
C VAL A 90 15.10 -12.61 14.01
N GLU A 91 14.35 -13.07 15.03
CA GLU A 91 13.43 -14.21 14.93
C GLU A 91 11.99 -13.68 14.90
N VAL A 92 11.19 -14.20 13.98
CA VAL A 92 9.77 -13.86 13.81
C VAL A 92 8.93 -15.07 14.24
N PHE A 93 8.37 -15.03 15.42
CA PHE A 93 7.70 -16.20 16.02
C PHE A 93 6.51 -16.68 15.21
N GLN A 94 5.75 -15.78 14.61
CA GLN A 94 4.55 -16.12 13.85
C GLN A 94 4.87 -16.95 12.59
N SER A 95 5.97 -16.68 11.89
CA SER A 95 6.39 -17.44 10.71
C SER A 95 7.44 -18.52 11.03
N GLY A 96 8.05 -18.48 12.24
CA GLY A 96 9.15 -19.36 12.63
C GLY A 96 10.46 -19.06 11.92
N ASP A 97 10.58 -17.92 11.26
CA ASP A 97 11.78 -17.53 10.52
C ASP A 97 12.83 -16.89 11.44
N VAL A 98 14.10 -17.22 11.20
CA VAL A 98 15.26 -16.58 11.83
C VAL A 98 16.12 -15.98 10.71
N TYR A 99 16.35 -14.67 10.78
CA TYR A 99 17.13 -13.92 9.80
C TYR A 99 18.38 -13.35 10.45
N LYS A 100 19.57 -13.73 9.96
CA LYS A 100 20.83 -13.07 10.35
C LYS A 100 21.02 -11.81 9.54
N TYR A 101 21.49 -10.74 10.18
CA TYR A 101 21.66 -9.45 9.48
C TYR A 101 22.70 -9.53 8.36
N ASP A 102 23.78 -10.29 8.56
CA ASP A 102 24.87 -10.46 7.59
C ASP A 102 24.46 -11.27 6.34
N ASP A 103 23.34 -11.99 6.37
CA ASP A 103 22.84 -12.72 5.19
C ASP A 103 22.21 -11.76 4.15
N PHE A 104 22.06 -10.46 4.47
CA PHE A 104 21.40 -9.49 3.61
C PHE A 104 22.37 -8.39 3.16
N GLU A 105 22.67 -8.35 1.88
CA GLU A 105 23.42 -7.24 1.28
C GLU A 105 22.64 -5.91 1.40
N ASN A 106 21.34 -5.95 1.24
CA ASN A 106 20.46 -4.79 1.32
C ASN A 106 19.56 -4.88 2.57
N PRO A 107 19.77 -4.04 3.58
CA PRO A 107 18.97 -4.07 4.82
C PRO A 107 17.46 -3.92 4.60
N LEU A 108 17.03 -3.23 3.53
CA LEU A 108 15.62 -3.07 3.18
C LEU A 108 14.95 -4.40 2.77
N GLU A 109 15.72 -5.37 2.24
CA GLU A 109 15.22 -6.71 1.93
C GLU A 109 14.77 -7.40 3.22
N LEU A 110 15.63 -7.40 4.24
CA LEU A 110 15.29 -7.95 5.54
C LEU A 110 14.11 -7.20 6.18
N ALA A 111 14.17 -5.87 6.17
CA ALA A 111 13.08 -5.05 6.69
C ALA A 111 11.72 -5.44 6.07
N SER A 112 11.70 -5.71 4.77
CA SER A 112 10.50 -6.16 4.05
C SER A 112 10.01 -7.54 4.44
N LEU A 113 10.89 -8.46 4.84
CA LEU A 113 10.55 -9.84 5.20
C LEU A 113 10.03 -9.99 6.64
N ILE A 114 10.14 -8.95 7.44
CA ILE A 114 9.67 -8.95 8.83
C ILE A 114 8.40 -8.10 9.04
N VAL A 115 7.86 -7.47 7.97
CA VAL A 115 6.61 -6.70 8.01
C VAL A 115 5.72 -7.01 6.81
N GLN A 116 4.43 -6.75 6.91
CA GLN A 116 3.47 -6.99 5.82
C GLN A 116 3.46 -5.84 4.80
N GLU A 117 3.86 -4.65 5.20
CA GLU A 117 3.91 -3.47 4.33
C GLU A 117 4.96 -3.59 3.23
N ASP A 118 4.66 -2.99 2.09
CA ASP A 118 5.66 -2.59 1.11
C ASP A 118 6.39 -1.35 1.63
N LEU A 119 7.68 -1.25 1.32
CA LEU A 119 8.56 -0.21 1.83
C LEU A 119 9.16 0.58 0.66
N VAL A 120 9.01 1.90 0.67
CA VAL A 120 9.52 2.79 -0.36
C VAL A 120 10.30 3.95 0.27
N LEU A 121 11.52 4.16 -0.19
CA LEU A 121 12.40 5.23 0.27
C LEU A 121 12.42 6.35 -0.78
N MET A 122 11.85 7.49 -0.40
CA MET A 122 11.84 8.71 -1.20
C MET A 122 12.92 9.66 -0.66
N HIS A 123 13.99 9.85 -1.42
CA HIS A 123 15.12 10.70 -1.01
C HIS A 123 15.14 12.01 -1.80
N PRO A 124 15.39 13.16 -1.15
CA PRO A 124 15.46 14.45 -1.84
C PRO A 124 16.82 14.63 -2.55
N GLU A 125 16.76 14.93 -3.82
CA GLU A 125 17.86 15.47 -4.61
C GLU A 125 17.46 16.87 -5.06
N GLU A 126 18.21 17.91 -4.67
CA GLU A 126 17.91 19.32 -4.96
C GLU A 126 16.44 19.73 -4.64
N ASN A 127 15.88 19.22 -3.53
CA ASN A 127 14.49 19.38 -3.09
C ASN A 127 13.44 18.65 -3.96
N VAL A 128 13.84 17.75 -4.84
CA VAL A 128 12.95 16.86 -5.59
C VAL A 128 13.07 15.45 -4.99
N PHE A 129 11.98 14.92 -4.46
CA PHE A 129 11.98 13.56 -3.93
C PHE A 129 11.92 12.54 -5.04
N LYS A 130 12.89 11.62 -5.07
CA LYS A 130 13.00 10.51 -6.01
C LYS A 130 12.90 9.18 -5.29
N LEU A 131 12.40 8.16 -5.97
CA LEU A 131 12.37 6.78 -5.47
C LEU A 131 13.78 6.19 -5.54
N GLU A 132 14.44 6.02 -4.39
CA GLU A 132 15.83 5.57 -4.28
C GLU A 132 15.98 4.10 -3.94
N ALA A 133 15.05 3.53 -3.21
CA ALA A 133 14.96 2.11 -2.96
C ALA A 133 13.53 1.72 -2.64
N ALA A 134 13.15 0.50 -2.99
CA ALA A 134 11.88 -0.05 -2.59
C ALA A 134 11.87 -1.58 -2.55
N SER A 135 11.04 -2.11 -1.65
CA SER A 135 10.49 -3.46 -1.71
C SER A 135 8.99 -3.35 -1.94
N LEU A 136 8.52 -3.80 -3.12
CA LEU A 136 7.14 -3.67 -3.57
C LEU A 136 6.58 -5.04 -3.97
N CYS A 137 5.90 -5.69 -3.05
CA CYS A 137 5.33 -7.03 -3.23
C CYS A 137 3.81 -7.03 -3.48
N ALA A 138 3.16 -5.88 -3.29
CA ALA A 138 1.73 -5.71 -3.50
C ALA A 138 1.40 -4.52 -4.44
N PRO A 139 1.97 -4.45 -5.66
CA PRO A 139 1.70 -3.35 -6.59
C PRO A 139 0.24 -3.34 -7.05
N THR A 140 -0.29 -2.14 -7.24
CA THR A 140 -1.64 -1.89 -7.75
C THR A 140 -1.55 -1.43 -9.21
N ARG A 141 -1.31 -2.35 -10.13
CA ARG A 141 -1.21 -2.15 -11.58
C ARG A 141 -0.13 -1.13 -11.99
N TRP A 142 1.04 -1.26 -11.40
CA TRP A 142 2.23 -0.50 -11.80
C TRP A 142 3.51 -1.30 -11.55
N SER A 143 4.58 -0.96 -12.28
CA SER A 143 5.88 -1.63 -12.22
C SER A 143 6.87 -0.79 -11.42
N LEU A 144 7.60 -1.43 -10.49
CA LEU A 144 8.64 -0.79 -9.70
C LEU A 144 9.77 -0.24 -10.58
N GLN A 145 10.17 -0.99 -11.61
CA GLN A 145 11.26 -0.62 -12.52
C GLN A 145 10.96 0.68 -13.28
N GLU A 146 9.68 0.87 -13.67
CA GLU A 146 9.25 2.09 -14.36
C GLU A 146 9.25 3.33 -13.46
N LYS A 147 9.21 3.13 -12.14
CA LYS A 147 9.13 4.22 -11.17
C LYS A 147 10.47 4.52 -10.47
N PHE A 148 11.46 3.67 -10.65
CA PHE A 148 12.78 3.84 -10.04
C PHE A 148 13.44 5.14 -10.50
N GLN A 149 13.99 5.90 -9.55
CA GLN A 149 14.59 7.23 -9.72
C GLN A 149 13.67 8.30 -10.32
N GLN A 150 12.37 7.99 -10.45
CA GLN A 150 11.39 8.98 -10.85
C GLN A 150 11.04 9.92 -9.69
N SER A 151 10.69 11.16 -10.04
CA SER A 151 10.18 12.11 -9.06
C SER A 151 8.77 11.74 -8.60
N LEU A 152 8.35 12.26 -7.43
CA LEU A 152 6.97 12.13 -6.95
C LEU A 152 5.93 12.50 -8.01
N SER A 153 6.19 13.59 -8.75
CA SER A 153 5.32 14.07 -9.83
C SER A 153 5.25 13.08 -10.99
N ASP A 154 6.39 12.49 -11.39
CA ASP A 154 6.45 11.53 -12.50
C ASP A 154 5.84 10.18 -12.11
N ILE A 155 6.07 9.72 -10.87
CA ILE A 155 5.43 8.51 -10.33
C ILE A 155 3.91 8.61 -10.45
N HIS A 156 3.34 9.80 -10.20
CA HIS A 156 1.90 10.04 -10.21
C HIS A 156 1.38 10.69 -11.50
N ALA A 157 2.18 10.82 -12.54
CA ALA A 157 1.78 11.48 -13.79
C ALA A 157 0.52 10.87 -14.44
N GLY A 158 0.30 9.56 -14.27
CA GLY A 158 -0.89 8.87 -14.77
C GLY A 158 -2.15 9.07 -13.92
N VAL A 159 -2.05 9.67 -12.73
CA VAL A 159 -3.22 9.86 -11.83
C VAL A 159 -4.01 11.10 -12.28
N PRO A 160 -5.28 10.96 -12.67
CA PRO A 160 -6.08 12.08 -13.14
C PRO A 160 -6.16 13.22 -12.11
N GLY A 161 -5.81 14.42 -12.55
CA GLY A 161 -5.86 15.63 -11.73
C GLY A 161 -4.75 15.76 -10.68
N TYR A 162 -3.78 14.83 -10.60
CA TYR A 162 -2.68 14.89 -9.62
C TYR A 162 -1.88 16.19 -9.80
N LYS A 163 -1.30 16.41 -10.97
CA LYS A 163 -0.43 17.55 -11.27
C LYS A 163 -1.10 18.90 -10.99
N GLN A 164 -2.37 19.04 -11.37
CA GLN A 164 -3.11 20.30 -11.24
C GLN A 164 -3.63 20.55 -9.83
N LYS A 165 -4.00 19.52 -9.09
CA LYS A 165 -4.73 19.66 -7.82
C LYS A 165 -3.86 19.52 -6.58
N ILE A 166 -2.88 18.58 -6.60
CA ILE A 166 -2.21 18.18 -5.36
C ILE A 166 -0.69 18.14 -5.42
N ASP A 167 -0.06 18.10 -6.61
CA ASP A 167 1.39 17.90 -6.76
C ASP A 167 2.24 18.88 -5.93
N SER A 168 2.02 20.18 -6.10
CA SER A 168 2.78 21.20 -5.36
C SER A 168 2.57 21.12 -3.84
N ARG A 169 1.38 20.68 -3.41
CA ARG A 169 1.04 20.52 -1.99
C ARG A 169 1.70 19.28 -1.41
N VAL A 170 1.74 18.18 -2.16
CA VAL A 170 2.44 16.95 -1.75
C VAL A 170 3.94 17.20 -1.63
N ASN A 171 4.56 17.86 -2.59
CA ASN A 171 5.98 18.22 -2.52
C ASN A 171 6.28 19.11 -1.30
N LYS A 172 5.44 20.11 -1.01
CA LYS A 172 5.58 20.94 0.19
C LYS A 172 5.45 20.12 1.50
N ILE A 173 4.53 19.14 1.53
CA ILE A 173 4.38 18.26 2.70
C ILE A 173 5.66 17.45 2.90
N PHE A 174 6.20 16.83 1.88
CA PHE A 174 7.42 16.03 1.97
C PHE A 174 8.62 16.86 2.44
N LEU A 175 8.79 18.08 1.92
CA LEU A 175 9.86 18.99 2.34
C LEU A 175 9.74 19.46 3.80
N ASN A 176 8.53 19.46 4.36
CA ASN A 176 8.24 19.99 5.69
C ASN A 176 7.68 18.93 6.64
N LEU A 177 7.92 17.65 6.36
CA LEU A 177 7.51 16.58 7.29
C LEU A 177 8.20 16.78 8.63
N PRO A 178 7.42 16.92 9.72
CA PRO A 178 8.01 17.07 11.03
C PRO A 178 8.67 15.75 11.47
N PRO A 179 9.85 15.81 12.11
CA PRO A 179 10.48 14.65 12.71
C PRO A 179 9.55 14.03 13.76
N ASN A 180 9.65 12.73 13.98
CA ASN A 180 8.87 11.99 14.97
C ASN A 180 7.34 12.03 14.79
N ARG A 181 6.85 12.45 13.63
CA ARG A 181 5.44 12.38 13.27
C ARG A 181 5.23 11.35 12.16
N ILE A 182 4.14 10.61 12.28
CA ILE A 182 3.69 9.65 11.28
C ILE A 182 2.34 10.13 10.79
N PHE A 183 2.17 10.10 9.47
CA PHE A 183 0.90 10.43 8.84
C PHE A 183 0.40 9.23 8.08
N GLU A 184 -0.90 9.07 8.08
CA GLU A 184 -1.62 8.00 7.39
C GLU A 184 -2.55 8.59 6.33
N ARG A 185 -2.72 7.86 5.25
CA ARG A 185 -3.78 8.07 4.27
C ARG A 185 -4.23 6.75 3.68
N PHE A 186 -5.36 6.76 3.00
CA PHE A 186 -5.87 5.59 2.31
C PHE A 186 -6.10 5.85 0.83
N ASN A 187 -5.85 4.83 0.02
CA ASN A 187 -6.34 4.72 -1.34
C ASN A 187 -7.19 3.46 -1.45
N TRP A 188 -8.17 3.43 -2.35
CA TRP A 188 -8.98 2.25 -2.58
C TRP A 188 -9.31 2.06 -4.06
N SER A 189 -9.54 0.83 -4.43
CA SER A 189 -9.94 0.41 -5.77
C SER A 189 -10.79 -0.85 -5.69
N ILE A 190 -11.40 -1.24 -6.81
CA ILE A 190 -12.12 -2.50 -6.95
C ILE A 190 -11.38 -3.34 -7.97
N PHE A 191 -11.08 -4.58 -7.60
CA PHE A 191 -10.24 -5.48 -8.38
C PHE A 191 -10.98 -6.76 -8.72
N ASP A 192 -10.56 -7.38 -9.80
CA ASP A 192 -11.04 -8.65 -10.34
C ASP A 192 -10.32 -9.87 -9.76
N SER A 193 -9.40 -9.66 -8.82
CA SER A 193 -8.59 -10.72 -8.22
C SER A 193 -8.16 -10.36 -6.79
N PRO A 194 -8.10 -11.35 -5.87
CA PRO A 194 -7.62 -11.15 -4.50
C PRO A 194 -6.10 -11.02 -4.41
N LYS A 195 -5.35 -11.38 -5.44
CA LYS A 195 -3.89 -11.44 -5.40
C LYS A 195 -3.30 -10.10 -5.02
N LEU A 196 -2.32 -10.09 -4.11
CA LEU A 196 -1.63 -8.87 -3.73
C LEU A 196 -0.65 -8.41 -4.82
N PHE A 197 0.16 -9.31 -5.38
CA PHE A 197 1.08 -8.99 -6.45
C PHE A 197 0.36 -8.88 -7.79
N GLN A 198 0.07 -7.65 -8.22
CA GLN A 198 -0.64 -7.34 -9.47
C GLN A 198 0.02 -6.15 -10.20
N PRO A 199 1.23 -6.30 -10.77
CA PRO A 199 1.89 -5.22 -11.51
C PRO A 199 1.15 -4.85 -12.81
N ILE A 200 0.45 -5.81 -13.41
CA ILE A 200 -0.42 -5.65 -14.59
C ILE A 200 -1.76 -6.35 -14.37
N SER A 201 -2.78 -6.00 -15.15
CA SER A 201 -4.03 -6.75 -15.15
C SER A 201 -3.83 -8.13 -15.79
N SER A 202 -4.35 -9.17 -15.16
CA SER A 202 -4.31 -10.55 -15.68
C SER A 202 -5.47 -10.89 -16.62
N LYS A 203 -6.49 -10.03 -16.72
CA LYS A 203 -7.69 -10.22 -17.53
C LYS A 203 -7.76 -9.21 -18.68
N SER A 204 -8.31 -9.63 -19.80
CA SER A 204 -8.67 -8.76 -20.91
C SER A 204 -9.80 -7.80 -20.51
N LEU A 205 -9.98 -6.70 -21.26
CA LEU A 205 -11.10 -5.77 -21.01
C LEU A 205 -12.46 -6.46 -21.14
N VAL A 206 -12.62 -7.40 -22.10
CA VAL A 206 -13.87 -8.16 -22.29
C VAL A 206 -14.20 -9.05 -21.09
N GLU A 207 -13.19 -9.69 -20.51
CA GLU A 207 -13.37 -10.49 -19.28
C GLU A 207 -13.74 -9.62 -18.09
N ILE A 208 -13.18 -8.40 -18.00
CA ILE A 208 -13.49 -7.44 -16.95
C ILE A 208 -14.90 -6.88 -17.08
N GLU A 209 -15.37 -6.59 -18.30
CA GLU A 209 -16.74 -6.11 -18.56
C GLU A 209 -17.82 -7.10 -18.13
N ASN A 210 -17.56 -8.39 -18.26
CA ASN A 210 -18.50 -9.48 -17.95
C ASN A 210 -18.29 -10.10 -16.57
N ILE A 211 -17.55 -9.42 -15.68
CA ILE A 211 -17.30 -9.94 -14.35
C ILE A 211 -18.56 -9.85 -13.48
N GLU A 212 -18.85 -10.94 -12.76
CA GLU A 212 -19.90 -10.95 -11.76
C GLU A 212 -19.49 -10.09 -10.55
N PRO A 213 -20.34 -9.15 -10.11
CA PRO A 213 -20.01 -8.26 -8.99
C PRO A 213 -19.59 -8.98 -7.72
N GLU A 214 -20.19 -10.13 -7.40
CA GLU A 214 -19.85 -10.95 -6.24
C GLU A 214 -18.41 -11.49 -6.25
N SER A 215 -17.78 -11.59 -7.43
CA SER A 215 -16.39 -12.05 -7.59
C SER A 215 -15.36 -10.92 -7.48
N LEU A 216 -15.81 -9.68 -7.30
CA LEU A 216 -14.93 -8.51 -7.13
C LEU A 216 -14.36 -8.42 -5.71
N TYR A 217 -13.26 -7.69 -5.61
CA TYR A 217 -12.54 -7.45 -4.37
C TYR A 217 -12.36 -5.95 -4.10
N LEU A 218 -12.61 -5.55 -2.87
CA LEU A 218 -12.24 -4.24 -2.35
C LEU A 218 -10.75 -4.27 -2.04
N ARG A 219 -9.96 -3.47 -2.74
CA ARG A 219 -8.53 -3.32 -2.51
C ARG A 219 -8.27 -1.97 -1.86
N VAL A 220 -7.78 -2.02 -0.64
CA VAL A 220 -7.47 -0.83 0.16
C VAL A 220 -5.97 -0.78 0.43
N GLU A 221 -5.35 0.33 0.12
CA GLU A 221 -3.98 0.64 0.49
C GLU A 221 -3.99 1.58 1.69
N ARG A 222 -3.57 1.08 2.85
CA ARG A 222 -3.22 1.92 3.97
C ARG A 222 -1.78 2.39 3.77
N GLN A 223 -1.60 3.67 3.62
CA GLN A 223 -0.32 4.29 3.32
C GLN A 223 0.14 5.11 4.51
N THR A 224 1.37 4.91 4.98
CA THR A 224 1.95 5.81 5.99
C THR A 224 3.19 6.50 5.46
N ILE A 225 3.44 7.71 5.95
CA ILE A 225 4.66 8.47 5.66
C ILE A 225 5.29 8.96 6.96
N ARG A 226 6.61 8.82 7.03
CA ARG A 226 7.43 9.38 8.11
C ARG A 226 8.80 9.79 7.62
N LEU A 227 9.38 10.79 8.24
CA LEU A 227 10.76 11.19 8.00
C LEU A 227 11.71 10.22 8.70
N LEU A 228 12.76 9.81 8.02
CA LEU A 228 13.93 9.16 8.64
C LEU A 228 14.86 10.24 9.18
N ASP A 229 15.19 10.15 10.47
CA ASP A 229 15.76 11.25 11.27
C ASP A 229 17.08 11.81 10.71
N ASN A 230 17.91 10.95 10.10
CA ASN A 230 19.29 11.33 9.73
C ASN A 230 19.45 11.75 8.26
N HIS A 231 18.45 11.56 7.37
CA HIS A 231 18.68 11.59 5.92
C HIS A 231 17.73 12.49 5.13
N LYS A 232 16.81 13.19 5.76
CA LYS A 232 15.70 13.87 5.06
C LYS A 232 14.89 12.94 4.13
N THR A 233 15.12 11.63 4.22
CA THR A 233 14.43 10.62 3.44
C THR A 233 13.07 10.35 4.06
N VAL A 234 12.06 10.26 3.21
CA VAL A 234 10.73 9.85 3.61
C VAL A 234 10.61 8.34 3.41
N LEU A 235 10.33 7.63 4.49
CA LEU A 235 9.88 6.25 4.43
C LEU A 235 8.36 6.26 4.20
N PHE A 236 7.96 5.72 3.06
CA PHE A 236 6.58 5.49 2.69
C PHE A 236 6.29 4.00 2.80
N THR A 237 5.28 3.63 3.57
CA THR A 237 4.85 2.23 3.72
C THR A 237 3.47 2.03 3.14
N VAL A 238 3.23 0.87 2.54
CA VAL A 238 1.92 0.52 1.96
C VAL A 238 1.48 -0.85 2.47
N ARG A 239 0.46 -0.88 3.30
CA ARG A 239 -0.25 -2.11 3.68
C ARG A 239 -1.45 -2.29 2.76
N VAL A 240 -1.48 -3.39 2.02
CA VAL A 240 -2.56 -3.67 1.08
C VAL A 240 -3.50 -4.72 1.66
N HIS A 241 -4.77 -4.34 1.78
CA HIS A 241 -5.86 -5.24 2.14
C HIS A 241 -6.68 -5.58 0.90
N SER A 242 -7.01 -6.85 0.72
CA SER A 242 -7.86 -7.32 -0.38
C SER A 242 -8.97 -8.19 0.22
N ASP A 243 -10.19 -7.65 0.20
CA ASP A 243 -11.36 -8.28 0.79
C ASP A 243 -12.42 -8.54 -0.27
N PRO A 244 -13.12 -9.70 -0.28
CA PRO A 244 -14.25 -9.91 -1.16
C PRO A 244 -15.26 -8.77 -1.02
N ILE A 245 -15.80 -8.25 -2.12
CA ILE A 245 -16.82 -7.19 -2.06
C ILE A 245 -18.05 -7.62 -1.26
N THR A 246 -18.33 -8.92 -1.23
CA THR A 246 -19.41 -9.51 -0.44
C THR A 246 -19.24 -9.37 1.07
N SER A 247 -18.03 -9.02 1.54
CA SER A 247 -17.77 -8.80 2.98
C SER A 247 -18.55 -7.61 3.57
N ILE A 248 -19.00 -6.67 2.73
CA ILE A 248 -19.79 -5.52 3.19
C ILE A 248 -21.30 -5.78 3.22
N LEU A 249 -21.79 -6.93 2.72
CA LEU A 249 -23.23 -7.16 2.53
C LEU A 249 -24.04 -7.13 3.82
N ASN A 250 -23.45 -7.50 4.96
CA ASN A 250 -24.12 -7.42 6.26
C ASN A 250 -24.10 -6.02 6.89
N HIS A 251 -23.67 -5.00 6.14
CA HIS A 251 -23.51 -3.62 6.61
C HIS A 251 -24.10 -2.64 5.60
N LYS A 252 -25.41 -2.44 5.67
CA LYS A 252 -26.18 -1.59 4.73
C LYS A 252 -25.56 -0.22 4.48
N GLN A 253 -25.06 0.43 5.55
CA GLN A 253 -24.41 1.72 5.39
C GLN A 253 -23.12 1.65 4.56
N SER A 254 -22.33 0.57 4.68
CA SER A 254 -21.13 0.37 3.86
C SER A 254 -21.46 0.20 2.38
N ILE A 255 -22.57 -0.49 2.06
CA ILE A 255 -23.06 -0.65 0.68
C ILE A 255 -23.47 0.72 0.11
N ILE A 256 -24.23 1.50 0.87
CA ILE A 256 -24.68 2.86 0.49
C ILE A 256 -23.46 3.75 0.25
N ASP A 257 -22.50 3.73 1.15
CA ASP A 257 -21.31 4.57 1.07
C ASP A 257 -20.40 4.19 -0.12
N LEU A 258 -20.21 2.90 -0.37
CA LEU A 258 -19.48 2.43 -1.54
C LEU A 258 -20.16 2.85 -2.85
N LEU A 259 -21.48 2.67 -2.95
CA LEU A 259 -22.26 3.10 -4.11
C LEU A 259 -22.10 4.61 -4.36
N LYS A 260 -22.23 5.43 -3.31
CA LYS A 260 -22.01 6.89 -3.40
C LYS A 260 -20.58 7.23 -3.80
N ALA A 261 -19.60 6.55 -3.24
CA ALA A 261 -18.19 6.78 -3.56
C ALA A 261 -17.91 6.50 -5.05
N ILE A 262 -18.44 5.39 -5.60
CA ILE A 262 -18.33 5.07 -7.04
C ILE A 262 -19.02 6.14 -7.89
N GLN A 263 -20.20 6.61 -7.49
CA GLN A 263 -20.94 7.67 -8.20
C GLN A 263 -20.16 9.00 -8.20
N ASN A 264 -19.48 9.32 -7.10
CA ASN A 264 -18.71 10.55 -6.93
C ASN A 264 -17.33 10.54 -7.63
N LEU A 265 -16.87 9.38 -8.13
CA LEU A 265 -15.67 9.31 -8.98
C LEU A 265 -15.98 9.93 -10.36
N GLY A 266 -15.12 10.83 -10.81
CA GLY A 266 -15.11 11.29 -12.20
C GLY A 266 -14.77 10.17 -13.17
N ASP A 267 -15.19 10.28 -14.43
CA ASP A 267 -14.97 9.23 -15.45
C ASP A 267 -13.47 8.95 -15.67
N ASP A 268 -12.63 9.97 -15.66
CA ASP A 268 -11.16 9.79 -15.77
C ASP A 268 -10.62 8.91 -14.63
N MET A 269 -11.11 9.12 -13.40
CA MET A 269 -10.70 8.33 -12.24
C MET A 269 -11.26 6.90 -12.31
N LYS A 270 -12.48 6.70 -12.80
CA LYS A 270 -13.06 5.37 -13.02
C LYS A 270 -12.27 4.59 -14.07
N ASN A 271 -11.84 5.25 -15.14
CA ASN A 271 -10.97 4.66 -16.16
C ASN A 271 -9.59 4.30 -15.57
N TYR A 272 -8.96 5.21 -14.83
CA TYR A 272 -7.69 5.00 -14.17
C TYR A 272 -7.72 3.80 -13.18
N LYS A 273 -8.81 3.70 -12.40
CA LYS A 273 -9.02 2.59 -11.44
C LYS A 273 -9.59 1.32 -12.11
N VAL A 274 -9.82 1.35 -13.43
CA VAL A 274 -10.41 0.24 -14.20
C VAL A 274 -11.76 -0.22 -13.64
N ILE A 275 -12.56 0.71 -13.12
CA ILE A 275 -13.93 0.47 -12.62
C ILE A 275 -14.95 0.63 -13.77
N LYS A 276 -14.66 1.50 -14.74
CA LYS A 276 -15.58 1.86 -15.81
C LYS A 276 -16.18 0.66 -16.55
N PRO A 277 -15.43 -0.40 -16.89
CA PRO A 277 -15.97 -1.54 -17.63
C PRO A 277 -17.12 -2.25 -16.91
N PHE A 278 -17.08 -2.39 -15.60
CA PHE A 278 -18.12 -3.09 -14.82
C PHE A 278 -18.99 -2.15 -13.94
N GLU A 279 -18.81 -0.83 -14.07
CA GLU A 279 -19.49 0.17 -13.24
C GLU A 279 -21.01 -0.02 -13.20
N SER A 280 -21.63 -0.23 -14.36
CA SER A 280 -23.10 -0.36 -14.48
C SER A 280 -23.62 -1.56 -13.70
N ASN A 281 -23.04 -2.73 -13.96
CA ASN A 281 -23.41 -3.99 -13.31
C ASN A 281 -23.21 -3.92 -11.81
N LEU A 282 -22.06 -3.38 -11.38
CA LEU A 282 -21.74 -3.21 -9.98
C LEU A 282 -22.72 -2.27 -9.26
N LYS A 283 -23.06 -1.12 -9.86
CA LYS A 283 -24.03 -0.17 -9.27
C LYS A 283 -25.44 -0.78 -9.18
N GLN A 284 -25.87 -1.53 -10.19
CA GLN A 284 -27.15 -2.21 -10.16
C GLN A 284 -27.20 -3.27 -9.06
N TRP A 285 -26.12 -4.06 -8.96
CA TRP A 285 -25.98 -5.08 -7.91
C TRP A 285 -25.98 -4.45 -6.50
N LEU A 286 -25.20 -3.41 -6.24
CA LEU A 286 -25.19 -2.72 -4.94
C LEU A 286 -26.59 -2.17 -4.59
N LYS A 287 -27.33 -1.60 -5.54
CA LYS A 287 -28.71 -1.13 -5.32
C LYS A 287 -29.65 -2.26 -4.93
N SER A 288 -29.58 -3.41 -5.62
CA SER A 288 -30.41 -4.58 -5.28
C SER A 288 -30.18 -5.08 -3.85
N LYS A 289 -28.90 -4.98 -3.35
CA LYS A 289 -28.58 -5.37 -1.97
C LYS A 289 -29.10 -4.38 -0.91
N ILE A 290 -29.34 -3.11 -1.29
CA ILE A 290 -29.92 -2.10 -0.39
C ILE A 290 -31.44 -2.30 -0.26
N GLU A 291 -32.12 -2.72 -1.33
CA GLU A 291 -33.59 -2.84 -1.41
C GLU A 291 -34.12 -4.11 -0.76
N HIS A 292 -33.32 -5.17 -0.65
CA HIS A 292 -33.73 -6.48 -0.11
C HIS A 292 -33.46 -6.69 1.39
N GLU A 293 -32.95 -5.70 2.09
CA GLU A 293 -32.82 -5.59 3.54
C GLU A 293 -33.81 -4.53 4.10
#